data_46f3774aa21c3869256cb499fb796f24
#
_entry.id   46f3774aa21c3869256cb499fb796f24
#
_cell.length_a   1.000
_cell.length_b   1.000
_cell.length_c   1.000
_cell.angle_alpha   90.00
_cell.angle_beta   90.00
_cell.angle_gamma   90.00
#
_symmetry.space_group_name_H-M   'P 1'
#
loop_
_entity.id
_entity.type
_entity.pdbx_description
1 polymer ?
#
loop_
_entity_poly.entity_id
_entity_poly.type
_entity_poly.pdbx_seq_one_letter_code
_entity_poly.pdbx_strand_id
1 'polypeptide(L)'
;MMTNLQYYLDTFRVSVPQLETLTSTALSHGGDFADLYFEYTTFFSLLLRDGEVSAGGFHTDFGVGIRVLKGEKTGYAYSENTEMSDMLKAAEAASAIALGTDSRMTYTSVTDKKNCFYPDGGNWRQMEASAFLPFIRNLEKEIFSKDSRIVKVIIRLSDSVSDVMMFNSLGELTTDSRPMGSVTATAVFQQGDMTENRSVSRSFRKGVQMIDDALMHEIASEVVRDIDARFEASRPKGGQMSVVMGAGASGILLHEAMGHAFEADFNRKGQSVFSDKMGQRICPEEVSVVDDGTLLYNRGSGNYDDEGVPGEKTYMVRDGILTSYLHDRISAAWYGISPTGNGRRENFRYNPIPRMRATYMENGNADPEGMIASVRHGVYVDEFSNGQVKIGEGDFTFFVKSGYLIENGRLTSPIKDINIIGNGPEALADIAAVGNDLKIDNGTWTCGKEQSVPVSCGMPTVLISNLTVGGE
;
A
#
# COMPACT_ATOMS: atom_id res chain seq x y z
N MET A 1 -6.35 23.92 2.66
CA MET A 1 -6.37 24.64 3.94
C MET A 1 -5.00 24.51 4.56
N MET A 2 -4.33 25.60 4.92
CA MET A 2 -3.18 25.51 5.81
C MET A 2 -3.69 24.94 7.13
N THR A 3 -3.32 23.72 7.44
CA THR A 3 -3.63 23.13 8.74
C THR A 3 -2.84 23.94 9.76
N ASN A 4 -3.57 24.72 10.57
CA ASN A 4 -2.96 25.56 11.59
C ASN A 4 -2.34 24.65 12.65
N LEU A 5 -1.06 24.78 12.94
CA LEU A 5 -0.37 24.04 14.01
C LEU A 5 -1.16 24.07 15.32
N GLN A 6 -1.83 25.19 15.63
CA GLN A 6 -2.65 25.32 16.83
C GLN A 6 -3.76 24.27 16.91
N TYR A 7 -4.38 23.91 15.77
CA TYR A 7 -5.38 22.83 15.72
C TYR A 7 -4.82 21.49 16.25
N TYR A 8 -3.59 21.13 15.87
CA TYR A 8 -2.98 19.89 16.35
C TYR A 8 -2.58 19.97 17.81
N LEU A 9 -2.00 21.10 18.24
CA LEU A 9 -1.68 21.31 19.66
C LEU A 9 -2.92 21.22 20.55
N ASP A 10 -4.02 21.81 20.10
CA ASP A 10 -5.31 21.75 20.83
C ASP A 10 -5.91 20.34 20.79
N THR A 11 -5.87 19.65 19.65
CA THR A 11 -6.36 18.27 19.48
C THR A 11 -5.64 17.32 20.41
N PHE A 12 -4.31 17.41 20.49
CA PHE A 12 -3.49 16.55 21.34
C PHE A 12 -3.28 17.12 22.76
N ARG A 13 -3.84 18.28 23.07
CA ARG A 13 -3.73 18.95 24.38
C ARG A 13 -2.29 19.12 24.85
N VAL A 14 -1.40 19.49 23.96
CA VAL A 14 0.02 19.68 24.23
C VAL A 14 0.49 21.06 23.79
N SER A 15 1.55 21.53 24.39
CA SER A 15 2.26 22.75 24.00
C SER A 15 3.67 22.42 23.49
N VAL A 16 4.26 23.32 22.71
CA VAL A 16 5.64 23.15 22.20
C VAL A 16 6.65 22.89 23.33
N PRO A 17 6.65 23.63 24.46
CA PRO A 17 7.56 23.32 25.57
C PRO A 17 7.38 21.92 26.17
N GLN A 18 6.16 21.37 26.13
CA GLN A 18 5.90 19.98 26.57
C GLN A 18 6.50 18.97 25.60
N LEU A 19 6.42 19.21 24.27
CA LEU A 19 7.08 18.37 23.27
C LEU A 19 8.61 18.33 23.47
N GLU A 20 9.22 19.49 23.72
CA GLU A 20 10.64 19.63 24.04
C GLU A 20 11.04 18.87 25.33
N THR A 21 10.17 18.98 26.36
CA THR A 21 10.36 18.25 27.63
C THR A 21 10.31 16.74 27.42
N LEU A 22 9.31 16.24 26.68
CA LEU A 22 9.15 14.80 26.38
C LEU A 22 10.35 14.26 25.61
N THR A 23 10.80 14.99 24.60
CA THR A 23 11.96 14.61 23.80
C THR A 23 13.26 14.60 24.62
N SER A 24 13.43 15.58 25.49
CA SER A 24 14.58 15.61 26.43
C SER A 24 14.55 14.44 27.40
N THR A 25 13.36 14.09 27.93
CA THR A 25 13.18 12.91 28.80
C THR A 25 13.49 11.62 28.03
N ALA A 26 13.01 11.49 26.79
CA ALA A 26 13.29 10.34 25.94
C ALA A 26 14.80 10.16 25.68
N LEU A 27 15.57 11.25 25.59
CA LEU A 27 17.03 11.21 25.40
C LEU A 27 17.85 11.18 26.68
N SER A 28 17.23 11.14 27.87
CA SER A 28 17.90 11.27 29.17
C SER A 28 18.97 10.19 29.43
N HIS A 29 18.90 9.04 28.77
CA HIS A 29 19.88 7.95 28.86
C HIS A 29 20.85 7.89 27.67
N GLY A 30 20.98 8.96 26.88
CA GLY A 30 22.00 9.08 25.82
C GLY A 30 21.61 8.43 24.49
N GLY A 31 20.33 8.46 24.11
CA GLY A 31 19.86 8.12 22.77
C GLY A 31 20.44 9.03 21.69
N ASP A 32 20.59 8.53 20.47
CA ASP A 32 21.12 9.30 19.33
C ASP A 32 20.03 10.15 18.67
N PHE A 33 18.79 9.69 18.72
CA PHE A 33 17.60 10.34 18.14
C PHE A 33 16.35 9.93 18.92
N ALA A 34 15.37 10.83 19.00
CA ALA A 34 14.05 10.53 19.53
C ALA A 34 12.97 11.19 18.67
N ASP A 35 11.84 10.53 18.53
CA ASP A 35 10.63 11.09 17.93
C ASP A 35 9.36 10.79 18.72
N LEU A 36 8.40 11.71 18.58
CA LEU A 36 7.06 11.67 19.12
C LEU A 36 6.09 11.63 17.94
N TYR A 37 5.22 10.64 17.88
CA TYR A 37 4.20 10.49 16.85
C TYR A 37 2.82 10.52 17.49
N PHE A 38 2.16 11.66 17.38
CA PHE A 38 0.78 11.84 17.84
C PHE A 38 -0.18 11.48 16.72
N GLU A 39 -1.25 10.77 17.05
CA GLU A 39 -2.26 10.35 16.09
C GLU A 39 -3.67 10.50 16.67
N TYR A 40 -4.55 11.08 15.85
CA TYR A 40 -5.99 11.06 16.02
C TYR A 40 -6.64 10.58 14.73
N THR A 41 -7.05 9.33 14.69
CA THR A 41 -7.68 8.72 13.52
C THR A 41 -9.14 8.39 13.82
N THR A 42 -10.04 8.82 12.95
CA THR A 42 -11.44 8.42 12.94
C THR A 42 -11.67 7.43 11.82
N PHE A 43 -12.44 6.38 12.10
CA PHE A 43 -12.81 5.36 11.13
C PHE A 43 -14.33 5.27 11.07
N PHE A 44 -14.86 5.15 9.86
CA PHE A 44 -16.25 4.84 9.61
C PHE A 44 -16.36 3.68 8.62
N SER A 45 -17.38 2.83 8.80
CA SER A 45 -17.71 1.80 7.82
C SER A 45 -19.19 1.55 7.78
N LEU A 46 -19.70 1.23 6.59
CA LEU A 46 -21.10 0.88 6.32
C LEU A 46 -21.13 -0.34 5.39
N LEU A 47 -21.88 -1.37 5.77
CA LEU A 47 -22.04 -2.60 5.01
C LEU A 47 -23.50 -2.78 4.63
N LEU A 48 -23.78 -2.79 3.33
CA LEU A 48 -25.07 -3.21 2.77
C LEU A 48 -24.96 -4.64 2.28
N ARG A 49 -25.94 -5.45 2.60
CA ARG A 49 -26.07 -6.83 2.16
C ARG A 49 -27.55 -7.16 1.96
N ASP A 50 -27.89 -7.70 0.79
CA ASP A 50 -29.25 -8.15 0.48
C ASP A 50 -30.32 -7.07 0.70
N GLY A 51 -30.04 -5.82 0.27
CA GLY A 51 -30.95 -4.66 0.40
C GLY A 51 -30.97 -4.00 1.77
N GLU A 52 -30.32 -4.60 2.78
CA GLU A 52 -30.32 -4.09 4.14
C GLU A 52 -28.94 -3.64 4.61
N VAL A 53 -28.90 -2.59 5.41
CA VAL A 53 -27.69 -2.20 6.12
C VAL A 53 -27.46 -3.20 7.26
N SER A 54 -26.54 -4.11 7.07
CA SER A 54 -26.27 -5.22 7.99
C SER A 54 -25.25 -4.88 9.07
N ALA A 55 -24.40 -3.86 8.85
CA ALA A 55 -23.46 -3.37 9.84
C ALA A 55 -23.08 -1.92 9.54
N GLY A 56 -22.80 -1.17 10.59
CA GLY A 56 -22.23 0.17 10.55
C GLY A 56 -21.40 0.38 11.81
N GLY A 57 -20.28 1.07 11.72
CA GLY A 57 -19.41 1.29 12.86
C GLY A 57 -18.61 2.57 12.74
N PHE A 58 -18.37 3.18 13.89
CA PHE A 58 -17.46 4.30 14.04
C PHE A 58 -16.53 3.99 15.21
N HIS A 59 -15.23 4.18 15.01
CA HIS A 59 -14.26 4.11 16.11
C HIS A 59 -13.16 5.14 15.92
N THR A 60 -12.38 5.36 16.98
CA THR A 60 -11.26 6.29 16.97
C THR A 60 -10.04 5.64 17.57
N ASP A 61 -8.89 5.94 16.97
CA ASP A 61 -7.58 5.75 17.57
C ASP A 61 -7.04 7.12 18.00
N PHE A 62 -6.54 7.21 19.24
CA PHE A 62 -5.98 8.44 19.80
C PHE A 62 -4.83 8.12 20.74
N GLY A 63 -3.69 8.78 20.55
CA GLY A 63 -2.55 8.59 21.42
C GLY A 63 -1.24 9.11 20.85
N VAL A 64 -0.14 8.69 21.48
CA VAL A 64 1.21 9.07 21.10
C VAL A 64 2.15 7.86 21.20
N GLY A 65 2.96 7.65 20.17
CA GLY A 65 4.11 6.75 20.20
C GLY A 65 5.40 7.53 20.43
N ILE A 66 6.25 7.05 21.29
CA ILE A 66 7.54 7.65 21.62
C ILE A 66 8.65 6.67 21.31
N ARG A 67 9.57 7.07 20.45
CA ARG A 67 10.69 6.24 20.01
C ARG A 67 12.02 6.87 20.36
N VAL A 68 12.99 6.02 20.77
CA VAL A 68 14.37 6.40 20.96
C VAL A 68 15.25 5.45 20.15
N LEU A 69 16.19 6.00 19.41
CA LEU A 69 17.20 5.24 18.67
C LEU A 69 18.56 5.32 19.38
N LYS A 70 19.26 4.18 19.41
CA LYS A 70 20.66 4.08 19.81
C LYS A 70 21.39 3.16 18.83
N GLY A 71 22.05 3.74 17.83
CA GLY A 71 22.52 3.00 16.66
C GLY A 71 21.34 2.32 15.97
N GLU A 72 21.39 0.98 15.84
CA GLU A 72 20.31 0.19 15.26
C GLU A 72 19.22 -0.26 16.26
N LYS A 73 19.43 0.00 17.55
CA LYS A 73 18.48 -0.39 18.60
C LYS A 73 17.36 0.64 18.71
N THR A 74 16.14 0.15 18.89
CA THR A 74 14.94 0.96 19.06
C THR A 74 14.33 0.70 20.44
N GLY A 75 14.20 1.76 21.25
CA GLY A 75 13.30 1.79 22.40
C GLY A 75 11.97 2.39 21.96
N TYR A 76 10.87 1.75 22.32
CA TYR A 76 9.54 2.20 21.94
C TYR A 76 8.55 2.01 23.07
N ALA A 77 7.77 3.06 23.31
CA ALA A 77 6.61 2.99 24.21
C ALA A 77 5.51 3.91 23.68
N TYR A 78 4.28 3.68 24.09
CA TYR A 78 3.15 4.52 23.67
C TYR A 78 2.19 4.81 24.85
N SER A 79 1.36 5.82 24.67
CA SER A 79 0.25 6.14 25.55
C SER A 79 -1.03 6.34 24.75
N GLU A 80 -2.14 5.79 25.24
CA GLU A 80 -3.48 5.96 24.65
C GLU A 80 -4.16 7.26 25.09
N ASN A 81 -3.47 8.08 25.86
CA ASN A 81 -3.86 9.44 26.21
C ASN A 81 -2.66 10.37 26.12
N THR A 82 -2.93 11.67 26.12
CA THR A 82 -1.90 12.71 26.03
C THR A 82 -1.77 13.52 27.33
N GLU A 83 -2.08 12.90 28.47
CA GLU A 83 -1.75 13.48 29.75
C GLU A 83 -0.25 13.45 29.98
N MET A 84 0.32 14.59 30.40
CA MET A 84 1.78 14.76 30.51
C MET A 84 2.44 13.68 31.39
N SER A 85 1.79 13.28 32.46
CA SER A 85 2.29 12.23 33.38
C SER A 85 2.44 10.86 32.70
N ASP A 86 1.54 10.50 31.79
CA ASP A 86 1.57 9.22 31.10
C ASP A 86 2.52 9.25 29.92
N MET A 87 2.60 10.38 29.19
CA MET A 87 3.59 10.59 28.15
C MET A 87 5.02 10.58 28.69
N LEU A 88 5.28 11.16 29.88
CA LEU A 88 6.59 11.09 30.53
C LEU A 88 6.97 9.67 30.89
N LYS A 89 6.06 8.85 31.42
CA LYS A 89 6.32 7.41 31.68
C LYS A 89 6.69 6.66 30.40
N ALA A 90 5.99 6.95 29.28
CA ALA A 90 6.30 6.36 27.99
C ALA A 90 7.68 6.82 27.47
N ALA A 91 8.04 8.10 27.64
CA ALA A 91 9.35 8.64 27.27
C ALA A 91 10.48 8.00 28.09
N GLU A 92 10.30 7.85 29.40
CA GLU A 92 11.24 7.15 30.29
C GLU A 92 11.40 5.68 29.89
N ALA A 93 10.30 4.98 29.60
CA ALA A 93 10.35 3.57 29.16
C ALA A 93 11.11 3.42 27.82
N ALA A 94 10.85 4.30 26.86
CA ALA A 94 11.55 4.30 25.58
C ALA A 94 13.04 4.61 25.73
N SER A 95 13.42 5.50 26.68
CA SER A 95 14.81 5.91 26.95
C SER A 95 15.70 4.76 27.44
N ALA A 96 15.10 3.72 28.04
CA ALA A 96 15.83 2.58 28.63
C ALA A 96 16.62 1.74 27.60
N ILE A 97 16.44 1.96 26.30
CA ILE A 97 17.26 1.32 25.26
C ILE A 97 18.71 1.79 25.25
N ALA A 98 18.97 3.01 25.73
CA ALA A 98 20.28 3.60 25.86
C ALA A 98 20.77 3.52 27.32
N LEU A 99 22.05 3.25 27.52
CA LEU A 99 22.70 3.18 28.85
C LEU A 99 23.75 4.30 28.94
N GLY A 100 23.30 5.52 29.20
CA GLY A 100 24.20 6.68 29.31
C GLY A 100 23.53 7.81 30.09
N THR A 101 24.22 8.94 30.23
CA THR A 101 23.78 10.10 31.03
C THR A 101 23.74 11.40 30.23
N ASP A 102 23.93 11.34 28.92
CA ASP A 102 23.92 12.54 28.08
C ASP A 102 22.47 12.98 27.79
N SER A 103 22.13 14.17 28.29
CA SER A 103 20.87 14.83 27.92
C SER A 103 21.12 15.88 26.85
N ARG A 104 20.28 15.93 25.82
CA ARG A 104 20.31 16.94 24.77
C ARG A 104 19.07 17.83 24.87
N MET A 105 19.26 19.12 24.73
CA MET A 105 18.15 20.08 24.61
C MET A 105 17.72 20.15 23.15
N THR A 106 16.42 20.12 22.90
CA THR A 106 15.81 20.24 21.58
C THR A 106 15.15 21.60 21.45
N TYR A 107 15.36 22.27 20.32
CA TYR A 107 14.70 23.53 19.97
C TYR A 107 13.81 23.31 18.79
N THR A 108 12.58 23.84 18.84
CA THR A 108 11.56 23.63 17.81
C THR A 108 11.82 24.43 16.56
N SER A 109 11.75 23.76 15.42
CA SER A 109 11.63 24.36 14.09
C SER A 109 10.40 23.80 13.40
N VAL A 110 9.44 24.64 13.05
CA VAL A 110 8.24 24.21 12.33
C VAL A 110 8.61 23.95 10.87
N THR A 111 8.35 22.74 10.39
CA THR A 111 8.60 22.38 9.00
C THR A 111 7.45 22.87 8.13
N ASP A 112 7.74 23.76 7.19
CA ASP A 112 6.76 24.20 6.21
C ASP A 112 6.36 23.04 5.29
N LYS A 113 5.05 22.80 5.18
CA LYS A 113 4.49 21.75 4.33
C LYS A 113 4.78 22.05 2.86
N LYS A 114 5.63 21.24 2.24
CA LYS A 114 5.99 21.39 0.81
C LYS A 114 5.12 20.56 -0.12
N ASN A 115 4.63 19.41 0.35
CA ASN A 115 3.88 18.44 -0.45
C ASN A 115 2.38 18.53 -0.17
N CYS A 116 1.56 18.35 -1.20
CA CYS A 116 0.12 18.28 -1.08
C CYS A 116 -0.45 17.30 -2.11
N PHE A 117 -0.36 15.99 -1.78
CA PHE A 117 -0.81 14.92 -2.69
C PHE A 117 -2.30 14.56 -2.51
N TYR A 118 -2.98 15.17 -1.55
CA TYR A 118 -4.43 15.03 -1.31
C TYR A 118 -5.06 16.35 -0.87
N PRO A 119 -5.06 17.38 -1.79
CA PRO A 119 -5.45 18.77 -1.43
C PRO A 119 -6.91 18.88 -0.99
N ASP A 120 -7.81 18.04 -1.49
CA ASP A 120 -9.26 18.11 -1.28
C ASP A 120 -9.77 17.02 -0.32
N GLY A 121 -8.93 16.58 0.61
CA GLY A 121 -9.21 15.43 1.48
C GLY A 121 -10.20 15.67 2.62
N GLY A 122 -10.87 16.83 2.67
CA GLY A 122 -11.75 17.22 3.77
C GLY A 122 -13.14 16.57 3.76
N ASN A 123 -13.88 16.80 4.85
CA ASN A 123 -15.31 16.58 5.07
C ASN A 123 -15.79 15.17 5.49
N TRP A 124 -14.98 14.11 5.48
CA TRP A 124 -15.43 12.78 5.92
C TRP A 124 -16.00 12.80 7.35
N ARG A 125 -15.29 13.43 8.30
CA ARG A 125 -15.72 13.53 9.71
C ARG A 125 -17.05 14.28 9.92
N GLN A 126 -17.48 15.05 8.93
CA GLN A 126 -18.71 15.85 8.99
C GLN A 126 -19.92 15.11 8.42
N MET A 127 -19.71 13.92 7.85
CA MET A 127 -20.76 13.16 7.20
C MET A 127 -21.43 12.20 8.18
N GLU A 128 -22.74 12.20 8.16
CA GLU A 128 -23.53 11.18 8.85
C GLU A 128 -23.70 9.93 7.97
N ALA A 129 -23.83 8.76 8.61
CA ALA A 129 -24.04 7.48 7.92
C ALA A 129 -25.24 7.55 6.92
N SER A 130 -26.28 8.30 7.26
CA SER A 130 -27.48 8.51 6.44
C SER A 130 -27.17 9.14 5.07
N ALA A 131 -26.12 9.95 4.95
CA ALA A 131 -25.73 10.61 3.71
C ALA A 131 -25.21 9.63 2.65
N PHE A 132 -24.70 8.47 3.06
CA PHE A 132 -24.18 7.46 2.15
C PHE A 132 -25.22 6.44 1.68
N LEU A 133 -26.38 6.36 2.34
CA LEU A 133 -27.43 5.39 2.03
C LEU A 133 -27.94 5.50 0.59
N PRO A 134 -28.21 6.70 0.03
CA PRO A 134 -28.64 6.83 -1.35
C PRO A 134 -27.62 6.23 -2.34
N PHE A 135 -26.34 6.54 -2.17
CA PHE A 135 -25.27 6.03 -3.04
C PHE A 135 -25.21 4.50 -3.01
N ILE A 136 -25.10 3.87 -1.83
CA ILE A 136 -24.93 2.41 -1.74
C ILE A 136 -26.18 1.65 -2.22
N ARG A 137 -27.40 2.18 -2.01
CA ARG A 137 -28.64 1.59 -2.52
C ARG A 137 -28.76 1.72 -4.04
N ASN A 138 -28.38 2.87 -4.60
CA ASN A 138 -28.37 3.08 -6.04
C ASN A 138 -27.33 2.19 -6.72
N LEU A 139 -26.12 2.05 -6.12
CA LEU A 139 -25.09 1.15 -6.62
C LEU A 139 -25.57 -0.31 -6.61
N GLU A 140 -26.20 -0.78 -5.52
CA GLU A 140 -26.79 -2.12 -5.47
C GLU A 140 -27.83 -2.33 -6.59
N LYS A 141 -28.76 -1.39 -6.73
CA LYS A 141 -29.79 -1.45 -7.76
C LYS A 141 -29.21 -1.45 -9.18
N GLU A 142 -28.20 -0.64 -9.42
CA GLU A 142 -27.53 -0.59 -10.71
C GLU A 142 -26.81 -1.91 -11.01
N ILE A 143 -26.08 -2.48 -10.06
CA ILE A 143 -25.44 -3.78 -10.22
C ILE A 143 -26.46 -4.87 -10.57
N PHE A 144 -27.56 -4.99 -9.83
CA PHE A 144 -28.62 -5.96 -10.14
C PHE A 144 -29.22 -5.77 -11.54
N SER A 145 -29.25 -4.54 -12.05
CA SER A 145 -29.78 -4.26 -13.40
C SER A 145 -28.87 -4.72 -14.54
N LYS A 146 -27.58 -4.97 -14.27
CA LYS A 146 -26.59 -5.31 -15.30
C LYS A 146 -26.65 -6.77 -15.77
N ASP A 147 -27.00 -7.70 -14.86
CA ASP A 147 -27.02 -9.13 -15.19
C ASP A 147 -28.08 -9.87 -14.35
N SER A 148 -28.98 -10.59 -15.00
CA SER A 148 -30.06 -11.32 -14.34
C SER A 148 -29.63 -12.55 -13.53
N ARG A 149 -28.37 -12.98 -13.66
CA ARG A 149 -27.78 -14.08 -12.89
C ARG A 149 -27.29 -13.63 -11.52
N ILE A 150 -27.30 -12.33 -11.23
CA ILE A 150 -26.88 -11.81 -9.93
C ILE A 150 -27.92 -12.20 -8.88
N VAL A 151 -27.49 -12.98 -7.91
CA VAL A 151 -28.35 -13.45 -6.80
C VAL A 151 -28.06 -12.73 -5.50
N LYS A 152 -26.91 -12.03 -5.41
CA LYS A 152 -26.49 -11.33 -4.18
C LYS A 152 -25.54 -10.19 -4.52
N VAL A 153 -25.71 -9.07 -3.80
CA VAL A 153 -24.78 -7.94 -3.84
C VAL A 153 -24.37 -7.57 -2.41
N ILE A 154 -23.10 -7.34 -2.21
CA ILE A 154 -22.53 -6.86 -0.95
C ILE A 154 -21.76 -5.59 -1.25
N ILE A 155 -22.07 -4.49 -0.57
CA ILE A 155 -21.37 -3.22 -0.73
C ILE A 155 -20.82 -2.78 0.62
N ARG A 156 -19.54 -2.49 0.67
CA ARG A 156 -18.88 -1.87 1.81
C ARG A 156 -18.38 -0.49 1.41
N LEU A 157 -18.79 0.53 2.15
CA LEU A 157 -18.21 1.86 2.11
C LEU A 157 -17.46 2.08 3.41
N SER A 158 -16.26 2.60 3.36
CA SER A 158 -15.47 2.94 4.54
C SER A 158 -14.63 4.18 4.30
N ASP A 159 -14.40 4.94 5.36
CA ASP A 159 -13.47 6.05 5.36
C ASP A 159 -12.62 6.08 6.64
N SER A 160 -11.51 6.80 6.54
CA SER A 160 -10.72 7.21 7.68
C SER A 160 -10.12 8.60 7.45
N VAL A 161 -9.95 9.34 8.54
CA VAL A 161 -9.17 10.58 8.53
C VAL A 161 -8.21 10.51 9.69
N SER A 162 -6.91 10.53 9.38
CA SER A 162 -5.85 10.49 10.37
C SER A 162 -5.14 11.86 10.42
N ASP A 163 -5.31 12.57 11.54
CA ASP A 163 -4.53 13.75 11.86
C ASP A 163 -3.31 13.32 12.65
N VAL A 164 -2.13 13.61 12.12
CA VAL A 164 -0.86 13.26 12.74
C VAL A 164 -0.02 14.50 12.99
N MET A 165 0.67 14.51 14.13
CA MET A 165 1.67 15.49 14.48
C MET A 165 2.94 14.77 14.92
N MET A 166 4.05 15.09 14.29
CA MET A 166 5.34 14.46 14.53
C MET A 166 6.33 15.51 15.02
N PHE A 167 7.02 15.21 16.11
CA PHE A 167 8.09 16.03 16.65
C PHE A 167 9.32 15.18 16.93
N ASN A 168 10.51 15.66 16.61
CA ASN A 168 11.72 14.89 16.80
C ASN A 168 12.85 15.68 17.48
N SER A 169 13.90 14.99 17.87
CA SER A 169 15.05 15.55 18.57
C SER A 169 15.94 16.47 17.72
N LEU A 170 15.67 16.59 16.41
CA LEU A 170 16.28 17.61 15.54
C LEU A 170 15.49 18.94 15.60
N GLY A 171 14.39 18.97 16.35
CA GLY A 171 13.52 20.12 16.48
C GLY A 171 12.49 20.25 15.37
N GLU A 172 12.38 19.25 14.49
CA GLU A 172 11.42 19.26 13.39
C GLU A 172 10.01 18.93 13.89
N LEU A 173 9.08 19.85 13.64
CA LEU A 173 7.65 19.71 13.95
C LEU A 173 6.85 19.68 12.64
N THR A 174 6.25 18.52 12.35
CA THR A 174 5.52 18.26 11.11
C THR A 174 4.09 17.86 11.42
N THR A 175 3.13 18.30 10.62
CA THR A 175 1.72 17.93 10.74
C THR A 175 1.17 17.48 9.41
N ASP A 176 0.24 16.50 9.43
CA ASP A 176 -0.43 16.00 8.23
C ASP A 176 -1.86 15.56 8.56
N SER A 177 -2.80 15.77 7.63
CA SER A 177 -4.16 15.24 7.71
C SER A 177 -4.38 14.31 6.53
N ARG A 178 -4.61 13.05 6.80
CA ARG A 178 -4.56 11.95 5.84
C ARG A 178 -5.95 11.33 5.65
N PRO A 179 -6.72 11.78 4.65
CA PRO A 179 -8.01 11.19 4.32
C PRO A 179 -7.81 9.85 3.60
N MET A 180 -8.81 8.97 3.72
CA MET A 180 -8.92 7.75 2.93
C MET A 180 -10.39 7.39 2.80
N GLY A 181 -10.88 7.30 1.57
CA GLY A 181 -12.21 6.77 1.26
C GLY A 181 -12.10 5.49 0.46
N SER A 182 -13.01 4.54 0.68
CA SER A 182 -13.02 3.26 -0.04
C SER A 182 -14.43 2.76 -0.27
N VAL A 183 -14.68 2.23 -1.47
CA VAL A 183 -15.90 1.52 -1.82
C VAL A 183 -15.52 0.15 -2.38
N THR A 184 -16.14 -0.91 -1.86
CA THR A 184 -16.01 -2.27 -2.38
C THR A 184 -17.39 -2.81 -2.69
N ALA A 185 -17.61 -3.32 -3.89
CA ALA A 185 -18.82 -4.02 -4.29
C ALA A 185 -18.47 -5.45 -4.71
N THR A 186 -19.23 -6.41 -4.21
CA THR A 186 -19.13 -7.82 -4.60
C THR A 186 -20.48 -8.29 -5.12
N ALA A 187 -20.51 -8.81 -6.34
CA ALA A 187 -21.68 -9.49 -6.90
C ALA A 187 -21.44 -11.00 -6.92
N VAL A 188 -22.47 -11.76 -6.55
CA VAL A 188 -22.50 -13.23 -6.65
C VAL A 188 -23.47 -13.58 -7.75
N PHE A 189 -23.00 -14.39 -8.68
CA PHE A 189 -23.74 -14.84 -9.87
C PHE A 189 -24.04 -16.32 -9.75
N GLN A 190 -25.20 -16.74 -10.24
CA GLN A 190 -25.59 -18.13 -10.32
C GLN A 190 -26.05 -18.47 -11.74
N GLN A 191 -25.49 -19.56 -12.28
CA GLN A 191 -25.89 -20.10 -13.57
C GLN A 191 -26.04 -21.63 -13.45
N GLY A 192 -27.30 -22.08 -13.36
CA GLY A 192 -27.59 -23.48 -12.96
C GLY A 192 -27.05 -23.76 -11.56
N ASP A 193 -26.24 -24.81 -11.43
CA ASP A 193 -25.61 -25.21 -10.16
C ASP A 193 -24.27 -24.49 -9.92
N MET A 194 -23.76 -23.72 -10.89
CA MET A 194 -22.50 -23.00 -10.77
C MET A 194 -22.69 -21.64 -10.10
N THR A 195 -21.76 -21.27 -9.27
CA THR A 195 -21.73 -19.97 -8.61
C THR A 195 -20.37 -19.32 -8.83
N GLU A 196 -20.38 -18.08 -9.29
CA GLU A 196 -19.20 -17.24 -9.45
C GLU A 196 -19.36 -15.94 -8.67
N ASN A 197 -18.25 -15.30 -8.31
CA ASN A 197 -18.29 -13.99 -7.69
C ASN A 197 -17.23 -13.06 -8.30
N ARG A 198 -17.54 -11.76 -8.31
CA ARG A 198 -16.58 -10.74 -8.66
C ARG A 198 -16.67 -9.60 -7.65
N SER A 199 -15.50 -9.14 -7.22
CA SER A 199 -15.35 -8.03 -6.28
C SER A 199 -14.53 -6.93 -6.93
N VAL A 200 -15.02 -5.71 -6.83
CA VAL A 200 -14.34 -4.50 -7.31
C VAL A 200 -14.20 -3.55 -6.14
N SER A 201 -13.01 -3.00 -5.94
CA SER A 201 -12.76 -2.00 -4.93
C SER A 201 -12.08 -0.77 -5.50
N ARG A 202 -12.43 0.40 -4.93
CA ARG A 202 -11.79 1.67 -5.22
C ARG A 202 -11.45 2.37 -3.91
N SER A 203 -10.24 2.89 -3.82
CA SER A 203 -9.74 3.57 -2.64
C SER A 203 -8.86 4.76 -3.00
N PHE A 204 -9.09 5.89 -2.36
CA PHE A 204 -8.38 7.13 -2.65
C PHE A 204 -8.21 8.02 -1.41
N ARG A 205 -7.23 8.91 -1.48
CA ARG A 205 -7.04 10.01 -0.54
C ARG A 205 -7.77 11.27 -0.99
N LYS A 206 -9.07 11.14 -1.31
CA LYS A 206 -9.96 12.25 -1.67
C LYS A 206 -10.98 12.51 -0.55
N GLY A 207 -11.63 13.65 -0.59
CA GLY A 207 -12.80 13.93 0.26
C GLY A 207 -14.05 13.21 -0.23
N VAL A 208 -15.15 13.41 0.51
CA VAL A 208 -16.44 12.74 0.27
C VAL A 208 -17.03 12.97 -1.13
N GLN A 209 -16.63 14.04 -1.82
CA GLN A 209 -17.05 14.35 -3.19
C GLN A 209 -16.67 13.28 -4.22
N MET A 210 -15.80 12.33 -3.86
CA MET A 210 -15.51 11.19 -4.71
C MET A 210 -16.65 10.15 -4.77
N ILE A 211 -17.57 10.18 -3.82
CA ILE A 211 -18.73 9.31 -3.77
C ILE A 211 -19.82 9.93 -4.68
N ASP A 212 -19.67 9.70 -5.96
CA ASP A 212 -20.50 10.29 -7.03
C ASP A 212 -21.04 9.24 -8.00
N ASP A 213 -21.86 9.68 -8.95
CA ASP A 213 -22.47 8.81 -9.95
C ASP A 213 -21.41 8.20 -10.90
N ALA A 214 -20.30 8.89 -11.17
CA ALA A 214 -19.25 8.37 -12.03
C ALA A 214 -18.57 7.15 -11.41
N LEU A 215 -18.22 7.23 -10.10
CA LEU A 215 -17.69 6.10 -9.35
C LEU A 215 -18.71 4.96 -9.27
N MET A 216 -20.00 5.27 -9.08
CA MET A 216 -21.06 4.28 -9.05
C MET A 216 -21.14 3.48 -10.36
N HIS A 217 -21.19 4.19 -11.50
CA HIS A 217 -21.25 3.57 -12.82
C HIS A 217 -20.00 2.77 -13.18
N GLU A 218 -18.82 3.26 -12.78
CA GLU A 218 -17.56 2.55 -12.96
C GLU A 218 -17.57 1.21 -12.21
N ILE A 219 -17.90 1.21 -10.91
CA ILE A 219 -17.95 0.00 -10.10
C ILE A 219 -19.00 -0.98 -10.62
N ALA A 220 -20.21 -0.50 -10.93
CA ALA A 220 -21.29 -1.35 -11.43
C ALA A 220 -20.97 -2.00 -12.77
N SER A 221 -20.24 -1.33 -13.65
CA SER A 221 -19.85 -1.87 -14.94
C SER A 221 -18.68 -2.86 -14.80
N GLU A 222 -17.72 -2.55 -13.93
CA GLU A 222 -16.54 -3.38 -13.72
C GLU A 222 -16.89 -4.70 -13.02
N VAL A 223 -17.86 -4.71 -12.09
CA VAL A 223 -18.21 -5.91 -11.31
C VAL A 223 -18.89 -6.99 -12.12
N VAL A 224 -19.44 -6.66 -13.32
CA VAL A 224 -20.05 -7.64 -14.24
C VAL A 224 -19.14 -7.99 -15.43
N ARG A 225 -17.97 -7.31 -15.54
CA ARG A 225 -17.05 -7.54 -16.66
C ARG A 225 -16.56 -8.99 -16.67
N ASP A 226 -16.54 -9.58 -17.87
CA ASP A 226 -15.99 -10.91 -18.15
C ASP A 226 -16.62 -12.08 -17.35
N ILE A 227 -17.86 -11.91 -16.82
CA ILE A 227 -18.51 -12.95 -16.01
C ILE A 227 -18.80 -14.23 -16.83
N ASP A 228 -19.09 -14.11 -18.12
CA ASP A 228 -19.31 -15.27 -19.01
C ASP A 228 -18.03 -16.10 -19.11
N ALA A 229 -16.89 -15.45 -19.33
CA ALA A 229 -15.60 -16.12 -19.36
C ALA A 229 -15.28 -16.84 -18.03
N ARG A 230 -15.71 -16.30 -16.88
CA ARG A 230 -15.52 -16.96 -15.58
C ARG A 230 -16.33 -18.26 -15.43
N PHE A 231 -17.57 -18.28 -15.94
CA PHE A 231 -18.38 -19.50 -15.95
C PHE A 231 -17.84 -20.56 -16.91
N GLU A 232 -17.23 -20.14 -18.03
CA GLU A 232 -16.62 -21.03 -19.02
C GLU A 232 -15.19 -21.45 -18.67
N ALA A 233 -14.54 -20.76 -17.72
CA ALA A 233 -13.15 -20.95 -17.39
C ALA A 233 -12.87 -22.34 -16.82
N SER A 234 -11.76 -22.93 -17.26
CA SER A 234 -11.28 -24.24 -16.83
C SER A 234 -9.83 -24.14 -16.32
N ARG A 235 -9.34 -25.21 -15.70
CA ARG A 235 -7.92 -25.36 -15.35
C ARG A 235 -7.15 -25.85 -16.55
N PRO A 236 -6.12 -25.16 -17.03
CA PRO A 236 -5.27 -25.66 -18.08
C PRO A 236 -4.28 -26.70 -17.55
N LYS A 237 -3.68 -27.46 -18.46
CA LYS A 237 -2.56 -28.33 -18.12
C LYS A 237 -1.38 -27.50 -17.62
N GLY A 238 -0.85 -27.87 -16.45
CA GLY A 238 0.31 -27.21 -15.85
C GLY A 238 1.62 -27.49 -16.59
N GLY A 239 2.62 -26.65 -16.35
CA GLY A 239 3.96 -26.79 -16.94
C GLY A 239 4.76 -25.48 -16.96
N GLN A 240 5.94 -25.55 -17.52
CA GLN A 240 6.78 -24.38 -17.79
C GLN A 240 6.30 -23.72 -19.09
N MET A 241 5.99 -22.43 -19.04
CA MET A 241 5.51 -21.70 -20.22
C MET A 241 5.67 -20.18 -20.08
N SER A 242 5.51 -19.47 -21.19
CA SER A 242 5.48 -18.01 -21.20
C SER A 242 4.22 -17.49 -20.51
N VAL A 243 4.39 -16.43 -19.73
CA VAL A 243 3.29 -15.76 -19.03
C VAL A 243 3.25 -14.30 -19.41
N VAL A 244 2.14 -13.85 -19.99
CA VAL A 244 1.83 -12.43 -20.21
C VAL A 244 0.97 -11.95 -19.04
N MET A 245 1.50 -11.04 -18.26
CA MET A 245 0.80 -10.45 -17.12
C MET A 245 0.13 -9.14 -17.55
N GLY A 246 -1.18 -9.06 -17.45
CA GLY A 246 -1.96 -7.87 -17.83
C GLY A 246 -1.69 -6.67 -16.92
N ALA A 247 -1.87 -5.47 -17.46
CA ALA A 247 -1.62 -4.22 -16.76
C ALA A 247 -2.54 -4.00 -15.54
N GLY A 248 -2.02 -3.38 -14.50
CA GLY A 248 -2.76 -2.97 -13.31
C GLY A 248 -2.58 -3.90 -12.12
N ALA A 249 -3.60 -4.70 -11.77
CA ALA A 249 -3.61 -5.57 -10.59
C ALA A 249 -2.48 -6.61 -10.56
N SER A 250 -1.91 -6.95 -11.72
CA SER A 250 -0.69 -7.78 -11.81
C SER A 250 0.53 -7.17 -11.10
N GLY A 251 0.50 -5.87 -10.80
CA GLY A 251 1.51 -5.20 -9.98
C GLY A 251 1.65 -5.78 -8.56
N ILE A 252 0.68 -6.56 -8.08
CA ILE A 252 0.80 -7.30 -6.81
C ILE A 252 1.97 -8.30 -6.86
N LEU A 253 2.24 -8.91 -8.00
CA LEU A 253 3.42 -9.75 -8.19
C LEU A 253 4.70 -8.96 -7.91
N LEU A 254 4.81 -7.76 -8.48
CA LEU A 254 5.95 -6.88 -8.28
C LEU A 254 6.10 -6.47 -6.81
N HIS A 255 4.99 -6.14 -6.15
CA HIS A 255 4.97 -5.80 -4.73
C HIS A 255 5.48 -6.93 -3.86
N GLU A 256 4.94 -8.14 -4.03
CA GLU A 256 5.28 -9.28 -3.21
C GLU A 256 6.64 -9.89 -3.57
N ALA A 257 6.88 -10.20 -4.85
CA ALA A 257 8.07 -10.92 -5.28
C ALA A 257 9.36 -10.08 -5.17
N MET A 258 9.25 -8.75 -5.19
CA MET A 258 10.39 -7.85 -5.26
C MET A 258 10.33 -6.73 -4.24
N GLY A 259 9.18 -6.07 -4.08
CA GLY A 259 9.05 -4.88 -3.26
C GLY A 259 9.51 -5.08 -1.82
N HIS A 260 9.06 -6.15 -1.17
CA HIS A 260 9.54 -6.50 0.17
C HIS A 260 11.03 -6.80 0.24
N ALA A 261 11.60 -7.40 -0.81
CA ALA A 261 13.02 -7.69 -0.87
C ALA A 261 13.89 -6.43 -1.04
N PHE A 262 13.30 -5.29 -1.42
CA PHE A 262 13.96 -3.98 -1.50
C PHE A 262 13.78 -3.12 -0.23
N GLU A 263 13.04 -3.58 0.79
CA GLU A 263 12.96 -2.89 2.07
C GLU A 263 14.29 -3.00 2.82
N ALA A 264 14.85 -1.86 3.22
CA ALA A 264 16.25 -1.77 3.63
C ALA A 264 16.57 -2.44 4.97
N ASP A 265 15.60 -2.68 5.83
CA ASP A 265 15.78 -3.39 7.09
C ASP A 265 16.12 -4.89 6.88
N PHE A 266 15.58 -5.54 5.85
CA PHE A 266 16.00 -6.88 5.44
C PHE A 266 17.38 -6.85 4.81
N ASN A 267 17.64 -5.86 3.94
CA ASN A 267 18.91 -5.77 3.21
C ASN A 267 20.10 -5.49 4.12
N ARG A 268 19.99 -4.55 5.07
CA ARG A 268 21.10 -4.26 6.03
C ARG A 268 21.41 -5.43 6.97
N LYS A 269 20.46 -6.36 7.17
CA LYS A 269 20.65 -7.58 7.97
C LYS A 269 21.09 -8.78 7.14
N GLY A 270 21.29 -8.63 5.81
CA GLY A 270 21.63 -9.73 4.92
C GLY A 270 20.52 -10.78 4.77
N GLN A 271 19.26 -10.38 4.97
CA GLN A 271 18.09 -11.27 4.94
C GLN A 271 17.32 -11.22 3.63
N SER A 272 17.71 -10.36 2.68
CA SER A 272 17.13 -10.27 1.35
C SER A 272 18.06 -10.88 0.32
N VAL A 273 17.47 -11.51 -0.68
CA VAL A 273 18.15 -12.01 -1.88
C VAL A 273 18.88 -10.91 -2.68
N PHE A 274 18.58 -9.65 -2.42
CA PHE A 274 19.20 -8.47 -3.04
C PHE A 274 20.21 -7.74 -2.14
N SER A 275 20.56 -8.24 -0.96
CA SER A 275 21.37 -7.52 0.03
C SER A 275 22.72 -7.02 -0.50
N ASP A 276 23.37 -7.75 -1.40
CA ASP A 276 24.69 -7.41 -1.96
C ASP A 276 24.62 -7.04 -3.44
N LYS A 277 23.44 -6.61 -3.95
CA LYS A 277 23.21 -6.36 -5.37
C LYS A 277 23.18 -4.88 -5.75
N MET A 278 23.38 -3.97 -4.82
CA MET A 278 23.39 -2.52 -5.07
C MET A 278 24.38 -2.17 -6.19
N GLY A 279 23.91 -1.40 -7.18
CA GLY A 279 24.68 -1.01 -8.36
C GLY A 279 24.85 -2.12 -9.42
N GLN A 280 24.30 -3.31 -9.21
CA GLN A 280 24.35 -4.40 -10.17
C GLN A 280 23.12 -4.43 -11.06
N ARG A 281 23.28 -4.93 -12.29
CA ARG A 281 22.17 -5.25 -13.17
C ARG A 281 21.46 -6.50 -12.65
N ILE A 282 20.14 -6.38 -12.39
CA ILE A 282 19.32 -7.47 -11.87
C ILE A 282 18.18 -7.88 -12.83
N CYS A 283 17.95 -7.10 -13.87
CA CYS A 283 16.95 -7.36 -14.91
C CYS A 283 17.31 -6.65 -16.21
N PRO A 284 16.55 -6.85 -17.30
CA PRO A 284 16.76 -6.15 -18.57
C PRO A 284 16.75 -4.63 -18.45
N GLU A 285 17.43 -3.94 -19.37
CA GLU A 285 17.59 -2.49 -19.35
C GLU A 285 16.28 -1.72 -19.46
N GLU A 286 15.28 -2.28 -20.11
CA GLU A 286 13.95 -1.66 -20.26
C GLU A 286 13.11 -1.66 -18.95
N VAL A 287 13.59 -2.33 -17.89
CA VAL A 287 12.87 -2.43 -16.61
C VAL A 287 13.30 -1.34 -15.66
N SER A 288 12.37 -0.49 -15.26
CA SER A 288 12.52 0.44 -14.15
C SER A 288 11.38 0.26 -13.14
N VAL A 289 11.74 0.11 -11.87
CA VAL A 289 10.79 -0.12 -10.76
C VAL A 289 10.93 0.98 -9.74
N VAL A 290 9.80 1.57 -9.36
CA VAL A 290 9.73 2.67 -8.42
C VAL A 290 8.79 2.37 -7.26
N ASP A 291 9.05 3.01 -6.13
CA ASP A 291 8.06 3.23 -5.07
C ASP A 291 7.78 4.72 -4.98
N ASP A 292 6.52 5.12 -5.18
CA ASP A 292 6.13 6.50 -5.40
C ASP A 292 5.10 6.98 -4.36
N GLY A 293 5.56 7.78 -3.42
CA GLY A 293 4.72 8.44 -2.42
C GLY A 293 4.02 9.71 -2.92
N THR A 294 4.19 10.11 -4.20
CA THR A 294 3.80 11.43 -4.71
C THR A 294 2.58 11.44 -5.63
N LEU A 295 2.04 10.27 -5.95
CA LEU A 295 0.88 10.13 -6.84
C LEU A 295 -0.35 10.83 -6.26
N LEU A 296 -0.93 11.76 -7.04
CA LEU A 296 -2.06 12.58 -6.58
C LEU A 296 -3.25 11.67 -6.22
N TYR A 297 -3.80 11.86 -5.01
CA TYR A 297 -4.94 11.13 -4.45
C TYR A 297 -4.77 9.61 -4.32
N ASN A 298 -3.59 9.06 -4.61
CA ASN A 298 -3.37 7.62 -4.54
C ASN A 298 -3.37 7.12 -3.08
N ARG A 299 -3.88 5.92 -2.87
CA ARG A 299 -3.95 5.25 -1.56
C ARG A 299 -2.58 5.12 -0.88
N GLY A 300 -1.51 4.83 -1.63
CA GLY A 300 -0.15 4.70 -1.14
C GLY A 300 0.56 6.02 -0.84
N SER A 301 0.08 7.14 -1.37
CA SER A 301 0.75 8.45 -1.26
C SER A 301 0.73 9.02 0.15
N GLY A 302 1.69 9.89 0.44
CA GLY A 302 1.78 10.61 1.71
C GLY A 302 2.61 11.87 1.58
N ASN A 303 2.14 12.98 2.16
CA ASN A 303 2.91 14.22 2.19
C ASN A 303 4.23 14.02 2.96
N TYR A 304 4.16 13.21 4.01
CA TYR A 304 5.29 12.76 4.82
C TYR A 304 5.12 11.27 5.15
N ASP A 305 6.22 10.60 5.48
CA ASP A 305 6.17 9.31 6.17
C ASP A 305 5.91 9.49 7.68
N ASP A 306 6.00 8.42 8.45
CA ASP A 306 5.73 8.47 9.89
C ASP A 306 6.98 8.76 10.74
N GLU A 307 8.04 9.20 10.08
CA GLU A 307 9.26 9.78 10.66
C GLU A 307 9.41 11.28 10.31
N GLY A 308 8.42 11.87 9.62
CA GLY A 308 8.41 13.26 9.18
C GLY A 308 9.24 13.53 7.91
N VAL A 309 9.66 12.48 7.20
CA VAL A 309 10.40 12.60 5.93
C VAL A 309 9.40 12.85 4.80
N PRO A 310 9.62 13.85 3.91
CA PRO A 310 8.74 14.11 2.79
C PRO A 310 8.56 12.89 1.89
N GLY A 311 7.32 12.66 1.41
CA GLY A 311 7.06 11.65 0.39
C GLY A 311 7.76 11.97 -0.92
N GLU A 312 8.39 10.98 -1.52
CA GLU A 312 9.12 11.10 -2.77
C GLU A 312 8.89 9.90 -3.70
N LYS A 313 9.41 9.98 -4.91
CA LYS A 313 9.49 8.88 -5.88
C LYS A 313 10.90 8.30 -5.84
N THR A 314 11.02 7.08 -5.34
CA THR A 314 12.30 6.36 -5.21
C THR A 314 12.42 5.31 -6.31
N TYR A 315 13.46 5.40 -7.13
CA TYR A 315 13.81 4.34 -8.06
C TYR A 315 14.58 3.24 -7.31
N MET A 316 13.95 2.11 -7.14
CA MET A 316 14.61 0.91 -6.61
C MET A 316 15.45 0.26 -7.72
N VAL A 317 14.87 0.16 -8.91
CA VAL A 317 15.56 -0.29 -10.12
C VAL A 317 15.43 0.78 -11.20
N ARG A 318 16.52 1.14 -11.83
CA ARG A 318 16.54 2.06 -12.97
C ARG A 318 17.33 1.44 -14.11
N ASP A 319 16.70 1.32 -15.27
CA ASP A 319 17.33 0.76 -16.47
C ASP A 319 17.99 -0.60 -16.18
N GLY A 320 17.29 -1.45 -15.42
CA GLY A 320 17.73 -2.79 -15.03
C GLY A 320 18.76 -2.86 -13.90
N ILE A 321 19.20 -1.73 -13.35
CA ILE A 321 20.21 -1.64 -12.29
C ILE A 321 19.53 -1.36 -10.95
N LEU A 322 19.88 -2.11 -9.91
CA LEU A 322 19.43 -1.84 -8.54
C LEU A 322 20.12 -0.57 -8.03
N THR A 323 19.35 0.51 -7.82
CA THR A 323 19.87 1.85 -7.51
C THR A 323 19.54 2.31 -6.09
N SER A 324 18.53 1.75 -5.44
CA SER A 324 18.16 2.08 -4.07
C SER A 324 17.38 0.96 -3.40
N TYR A 325 17.41 0.94 -2.09
CA TYR A 325 16.40 0.29 -1.26
C TYR A 325 15.41 1.33 -0.75
N LEU A 326 14.35 0.89 -0.05
CA LEU A 326 13.41 1.74 0.66
C LEU A 326 13.88 1.94 2.10
N HIS A 327 14.20 3.16 2.49
CA HIS A 327 14.88 3.46 3.73
C HIS A 327 13.99 4.21 4.74
N ASP A 328 13.99 3.70 5.99
CA ASP A 328 13.69 4.46 7.19
C ASP A 328 14.96 5.18 7.70
N ARG A 329 14.87 5.91 8.80
CA ARG A 329 16.02 6.62 9.40
C ARG A 329 17.14 5.68 9.84
N ILE A 330 16.80 4.49 10.39
CA ILE A 330 17.81 3.52 10.84
C ILE A 330 18.60 2.99 9.64
N SER A 331 17.90 2.54 8.62
CA SER A 331 18.53 1.98 7.42
C SER A 331 19.30 3.05 6.65
N ALA A 332 18.77 4.26 6.54
CA ALA A 332 19.45 5.37 5.91
C ALA A 332 20.77 5.72 6.61
N ALA A 333 20.75 5.77 7.95
CA ALA A 333 21.98 5.99 8.74
C ALA A 333 23.00 4.86 8.56
N TRP A 334 22.55 3.61 8.49
CA TRP A 334 23.41 2.45 8.24
C TRP A 334 24.14 2.56 6.89
N TYR A 335 23.42 2.94 5.82
CA TYR A 335 23.99 3.07 4.48
C TYR A 335 24.67 4.44 4.22
N GLY A 336 24.58 5.38 5.17
CA GLY A 336 25.17 6.71 5.03
C GLY A 336 24.47 7.58 3.97
N ILE A 337 23.15 7.42 3.80
CA ILE A 337 22.31 8.14 2.83
C ILE A 337 21.12 8.82 3.51
N SER A 338 20.31 9.54 2.75
CA SER A 338 19.04 10.11 3.23
C SER A 338 17.93 9.06 3.28
N PRO A 339 16.96 9.15 4.22
CA PRO A 339 15.74 8.36 4.19
C PRO A 339 14.92 8.65 2.92
N THR A 340 14.15 7.65 2.45
CA THR A 340 13.36 7.71 1.21
C THR A 340 11.87 7.98 1.43
N GLY A 341 11.47 8.46 2.61
CA GLY A 341 10.06 8.69 2.93
C GLY A 341 9.25 7.40 3.06
N ASN A 342 9.90 6.31 3.45
CA ASN A 342 9.31 4.98 3.57
C ASN A 342 9.27 4.45 5.02
N GLY A 343 9.66 5.25 6.01
CA GLY A 343 9.50 4.91 7.42
C GLY A 343 8.03 4.98 7.83
N ARG A 344 7.32 3.84 7.80
CA ARG A 344 5.86 3.80 8.00
C ARG A 344 5.48 2.92 9.17
N ARG A 345 4.35 3.24 9.82
CA ARG A 345 3.73 2.48 10.91
C ARG A 345 2.24 2.28 10.68
N GLU A 346 1.65 1.27 11.30
CA GLU A 346 0.21 1.02 11.29
C GLU A 346 -0.54 2.12 12.03
N ASN A 347 -0.12 2.44 13.25
CA ASN A 347 -0.60 3.53 14.09
C ASN A 347 0.43 3.87 15.19
N PHE A 348 0.05 4.76 16.12
CA PHE A 348 0.93 5.21 17.21
C PHE A 348 1.40 4.09 18.16
N ARG A 349 0.83 2.87 18.11
CA ARG A 349 1.26 1.74 18.95
C ARG A 349 2.47 1.00 18.38
N TYR A 350 2.83 1.29 17.11
CA TYR A 350 3.91 0.62 16.38
C TYR A 350 5.07 1.57 16.09
N ASN A 351 6.29 1.05 16.14
CA ASN A 351 7.44 1.80 15.62
C ASN A 351 7.46 1.76 14.08
N PRO A 352 7.92 2.83 13.41
CA PRO A 352 8.05 2.82 11.96
C PRO A 352 9.15 1.86 11.50
N ILE A 353 8.91 1.24 10.38
CA ILE A 353 9.85 0.38 9.65
C ILE A 353 9.77 0.70 8.16
N PRO A 354 10.77 0.31 7.34
CA PRO A 354 10.69 0.48 5.89
C PRO A 354 9.48 -0.24 5.30
N ARG A 355 8.64 0.49 4.57
CA ARG A 355 7.42 -0.03 3.92
C ARG A 355 7.17 0.65 2.59
N MET A 356 6.71 -0.14 1.62
CA MET A 356 6.26 0.37 0.32
C MET A 356 5.07 1.33 0.44
N ARG A 357 4.88 2.16 -0.61
CA ARG A 357 3.76 3.10 -0.81
C ARG A 357 2.96 2.74 -2.05
N ALA A 358 3.34 3.25 -3.22
CA ALA A 358 2.81 2.84 -4.51
C ALA A 358 3.97 2.28 -5.34
N THR A 359 4.09 0.96 -5.34
CA THR A 359 5.16 0.26 -6.04
C THR A 359 4.70 -0.12 -7.43
N TYR A 360 5.41 0.36 -8.47
CA TYR A 360 5.07 0.03 -9.85
C TYR A 360 6.28 -0.05 -10.77
N MET A 361 6.11 -0.77 -11.88
CA MET A 361 7.05 -0.77 -13.02
C MET A 361 6.65 0.35 -13.98
N GLU A 362 7.61 1.13 -14.46
CA GLU A 362 7.36 2.14 -15.47
C GLU A 362 7.06 1.53 -16.85
N ASN A 363 6.50 2.32 -17.76
CA ASN A 363 6.23 1.89 -19.13
C ASN A 363 7.53 1.54 -19.85
N GLY A 364 7.51 0.39 -20.55
CA GLY A 364 8.41 0.10 -21.65
C GLY A 364 7.85 0.62 -22.99
N ASN A 365 8.31 0.03 -24.08
CA ASN A 365 7.95 0.44 -25.44
C ASN A 365 7.14 -0.62 -26.19
N ALA A 366 6.94 -1.81 -25.64
CA ALA A 366 6.27 -2.90 -26.35
C ALA A 366 4.75 -2.67 -26.41
N ASP A 367 4.16 -3.11 -27.54
CA ASP A 367 2.71 -3.15 -27.68
C ASP A 367 2.16 -4.43 -27.02
N PRO A 368 1.17 -4.33 -26.10
CA PRO A 368 0.59 -5.49 -25.42
C PRO A 368 0.02 -6.55 -26.37
N GLU A 369 -0.66 -6.14 -27.44
CA GLU A 369 -1.18 -7.09 -28.44
C GLU A 369 -0.06 -7.81 -29.18
N GLY A 370 1.01 -7.08 -29.50
CA GLY A 370 2.22 -7.63 -30.10
C GLY A 370 2.92 -8.65 -29.20
N MET A 371 2.94 -8.43 -27.88
CA MET A 371 3.45 -9.40 -26.91
C MET A 371 2.65 -10.71 -26.95
N ILE A 372 1.32 -10.62 -26.89
CA ILE A 372 0.43 -11.79 -26.97
C ILE A 372 0.67 -12.53 -28.30
N ALA A 373 0.75 -11.78 -29.41
CA ALA A 373 0.98 -12.34 -30.74
C ALA A 373 2.33 -13.07 -30.86
N SER A 374 3.32 -12.71 -30.07
CA SER A 374 4.66 -13.34 -30.08
C SER A 374 4.69 -14.70 -29.35
N VAL A 375 3.71 -14.99 -28.49
CA VAL A 375 3.67 -16.20 -27.66
C VAL A 375 2.98 -17.33 -28.43
N ARG A 376 3.72 -18.43 -28.67
CA ARG A 376 3.15 -19.61 -29.33
C ARG A 376 2.25 -20.43 -28.42
N HIS A 377 2.66 -20.61 -27.16
CA HIS A 377 1.93 -21.33 -26.11
C HIS A 377 2.26 -20.73 -24.76
N GLY A 378 1.24 -20.34 -23.99
CA GLY A 378 1.40 -19.68 -22.70
C GLY A 378 0.07 -19.32 -22.07
N VAL A 379 0.12 -18.47 -21.07
CA VAL A 379 -1.05 -17.91 -20.42
C VAL A 379 -1.00 -16.39 -20.37
N TYR A 380 -2.14 -15.76 -20.54
CA TYR A 380 -2.38 -14.38 -20.19
C TYR A 380 -3.08 -14.34 -18.82
N VAL A 381 -2.53 -13.58 -17.89
CA VAL A 381 -3.10 -13.40 -16.54
C VAL A 381 -3.74 -12.01 -16.49
N ASP A 382 -5.06 -11.98 -16.27
CA ASP A 382 -5.81 -10.74 -16.12
C ASP A 382 -5.88 -10.28 -14.65
N GLU A 383 -6.13 -11.22 -13.73
CA GLU A 383 -6.35 -10.90 -12.32
C GLU A 383 -5.76 -11.97 -11.39
N PHE A 384 -5.00 -11.51 -10.38
CA PHE A 384 -4.58 -12.34 -9.26
C PHE A 384 -5.52 -12.20 -8.07
N SER A 385 -5.70 -13.26 -7.28
CA SER A 385 -6.48 -13.21 -6.04
C SER A 385 -5.62 -12.91 -4.81
N ASN A 386 -4.48 -13.54 -4.68
CA ASN A 386 -3.51 -13.36 -3.61
C ASN A 386 -2.15 -13.95 -4.03
N GLY A 387 -1.14 -13.79 -3.16
CA GLY A 387 0.17 -14.36 -3.36
C GLY A 387 0.94 -14.47 -2.05
N GLN A 388 2.04 -15.20 -2.09
CA GLN A 388 2.99 -15.35 -1.00
C GLN A 388 4.41 -15.31 -1.55
N VAL A 389 5.33 -14.74 -0.76
CA VAL A 389 6.75 -14.68 -1.08
C VAL A 389 7.60 -15.06 0.14
N LYS A 390 8.72 -15.72 -0.14
CA LYS A 390 9.81 -15.95 0.82
C LYS A 390 10.92 -14.95 0.57
N ILE A 391 10.95 -13.86 1.29
CA ILE A 391 11.83 -12.69 1.04
C ILE A 391 13.31 -13.07 0.96
N GLY A 392 13.80 -13.98 1.81
CA GLY A 392 15.21 -14.41 1.83
C GLY A 392 15.61 -15.31 0.66
N GLU A 393 14.67 -16.09 0.13
CA GLU A 393 14.89 -17.04 -0.97
C GLU A 393 14.40 -16.46 -2.32
N GLY A 394 13.43 -15.55 -2.28
CA GLY A 394 12.80 -14.96 -3.46
C GLY A 394 11.69 -15.81 -4.08
N ASP A 395 11.41 -17.00 -3.55
CA ASP A 395 10.37 -17.88 -4.08
C ASP A 395 8.98 -17.28 -3.88
N PHE A 396 8.15 -17.35 -4.90
CA PHE A 396 6.78 -16.87 -4.85
C PHE A 396 5.76 -17.88 -5.41
N THR A 397 4.53 -17.77 -4.93
CA THR A 397 3.36 -18.45 -5.49
C THR A 397 2.20 -17.45 -5.53
N PHE A 398 1.61 -17.25 -6.72
CA PHE A 398 0.45 -16.39 -6.93
C PHE A 398 -0.73 -17.17 -7.48
N PHE A 399 -1.92 -16.91 -6.93
CA PHE A 399 -3.16 -17.53 -7.41
C PHE A 399 -3.79 -16.64 -8.48
N VAL A 400 -3.93 -17.19 -9.69
CA VAL A 400 -4.61 -16.55 -10.80
C VAL A 400 -6.11 -16.75 -10.64
N LYS A 401 -6.83 -15.63 -10.61
CA LYS A 401 -8.29 -15.61 -10.51
C LYS A 401 -8.95 -15.67 -11.88
N SER A 402 -8.36 -15.02 -12.87
CA SER A 402 -8.83 -15.03 -14.25
C SER A 402 -7.70 -14.78 -15.24
N GLY A 403 -7.85 -15.35 -16.41
CA GLY A 403 -6.91 -15.20 -17.52
C GLY A 403 -7.36 -16.00 -18.73
N TYR A 404 -6.46 -16.18 -19.68
CA TYR A 404 -6.72 -16.91 -20.92
C TYR A 404 -5.51 -17.75 -21.31
N LEU A 405 -5.74 -18.88 -21.97
CA LEU A 405 -4.67 -19.57 -22.72
C LEU A 405 -4.24 -18.69 -23.90
N ILE A 406 -2.94 -18.71 -24.18
CA ILE A 406 -2.40 -18.17 -25.43
C ILE A 406 -1.99 -19.35 -26.29
N GLU A 407 -2.58 -19.44 -27.50
CA GLU A 407 -2.27 -20.46 -28.49
C GLU A 407 -2.05 -19.79 -29.85
N ASN A 408 -0.85 -19.99 -30.38
CA ASN A 408 -0.42 -19.42 -31.67
C ASN A 408 -0.65 -17.88 -31.77
N GLY A 409 -0.30 -17.16 -30.70
CA GLY A 409 -0.38 -15.70 -30.65
C GLY A 409 -1.78 -15.13 -30.44
N ARG A 410 -2.74 -15.94 -29.94
CA ARG A 410 -4.12 -15.51 -29.70
C ARG A 410 -4.61 -15.97 -28.32
N LEU A 411 -5.39 -15.11 -27.67
CA LEU A 411 -6.16 -15.52 -26.49
C LEU A 411 -7.26 -16.49 -26.95
N THR A 412 -7.36 -17.65 -26.26
CA THR A 412 -8.29 -18.71 -26.61
C THR A 412 -9.22 -19.02 -25.44
N SER A 413 -9.04 -20.11 -24.73
CA SER A 413 -9.93 -20.54 -23.64
C SER A 413 -9.69 -19.73 -22.37
N PRO A 414 -10.75 -19.26 -21.68
CA PRO A 414 -10.62 -18.65 -20.37
C PRO A 414 -10.13 -19.67 -19.33
N ILE A 415 -9.28 -19.18 -18.41
CA ILE A 415 -8.68 -19.99 -17.36
C ILE A 415 -8.89 -19.38 -15.98
N LYS A 416 -8.96 -20.23 -14.96
CA LYS A 416 -9.04 -19.83 -13.54
C LYS A 416 -8.40 -20.88 -12.63
N ASP A 417 -8.26 -20.55 -11.34
CA ASP A 417 -7.83 -21.45 -10.26
C ASP A 417 -6.49 -22.15 -10.53
N ILE A 418 -5.54 -21.41 -11.08
CA ILE A 418 -4.17 -21.85 -11.30
C ILE A 418 -3.19 -21.05 -10.48
N ASN A 419 -1.98 -21.58 -10.34
CA ASN A 419 -0.89 -20.90 -9.65
C ASN A 419 0.20 -20.51 -10.64
N ILE A 420 0.78 -19.33 -10.46
CA ILE A 420 2.05 -18.96 -11.06
C ILE A 420 3.11 -19.08 -9.97
N ILE A 421 4.12 -19.89 -10.22
CA ILE A 421 5.19 -20.21 -9.27
C ILE A 421 6.51 -19.83 -9.92
N GLY A 422 7.37 -19.18 -9.16
CA GLY A 422 8.68 -18.75 -9.63
C GLY A 422 9.57 -18.23 -8.51
N ASN A 423 10.71 -17.68 -8.92
CA ASN A 423 11.64 -17.00 -8.06
C ASN A 423 11.76 -15.55 -8.53
N GLY A 424 11.69 -14.56 -7.63
CA GLY A 424 11.63 -13.15 -7.96
C GLY A 424 12.81 -12.67 -8.81
N PRO A 425 14.08 -12.88 -8.39
CA PRO A 425 15.25 -12.59 -9.19
C PRO A 425 15.25 -13.23 -10.59
N GLU A 426 14.85 -14.50 -10.69
CA GLU A 426 14.79 -15.22 -11.98
C GLU A 426 13.68 -14.63 -12.86
N ALA A 427 12.50 -14.42 -12.31
CA ALA A 427 11.37 -13.83 -13.05
C ALA A 427 11.69 -12.42 -13.57
N LEU A 428 12.40 -11.60 -12.77
CA LEU A 428 12.89 -10.30 -13.20
C LEU A 428 13.88 -10.40 -14.36
N ALA A 429 14.83 -11.33 -14.27
CA ALA A 429 15.83 -11.55 -15.30
C ALA A 429 15.22 -12.08 -16.62
N ASP A 430 14.13 -12.85 -16.51
CA ASP A 430 13.41 -13.48 -17.63
C ASP A 430 12.31 -12.58 -18.24
N ILE A 431 12.21 -11.31 -17.85
CA ILE A 431 11.33 -10.35 -18.51
C ILE A 431 11.82 -10.17 -19.96
N ALA A 432 10.97 -10.51 -20.92
CA ALA A 432 11.27 -10.44 -22.35
C ALA A 432 10.74 -9.17 -23.00
N ALA A 433 9.70 -8.55 -22.43
CA ALA A 433 9.15 -7.29 -22.94
C ALA A 433 8.32 -6.58 -21.85
N VAL A 434 8.34 -5.26 -21.89
CA VAL A 434 7.55 -4.37 -21.01
C VAL A 434 6.66 -3.48 -21.86
N GLY A 435 5.37 -3.47 -21.56
CA GLY A 435 4.32 -2.74 -22.27
C GLY A 435 4.35 -1.24 -22.05
N ASN A 436 3.54 -0.55 -22.86
CA ASN A 436 3.38 0.90 -22.81
C ASN A 436 2.04 1.33 -22.19
N ASP A 437 1.39 0.42 -21.45
CA ASP A 437 0.01 0.52 -20.96
C ASP A 437 -0.08 0.50 -19.42
N LEU A 438 0.92 1.07 -18.73
CA LEU A 438 0.93 1.15 -17.26
C LEU A 438 -0.42 1.55 -16.66
N LYS A 439 -0.89 0.76 -15.74
CA LYS A 439 -2.02 1.09 -14.87
C LYS A 439 -1.61 0.95 -13.41
N ILE A 440 -2.00 1.94 -12.61
CA ILE A 440 -1.91 1.87 -11.14
C ILE A 440 -3.24 1.38 -10.62
N ASP A 441 -3.23 0.32 -9.84
CA ASP A 441 -4.44 -0.23 -9.24
C ASP A 441 -4.91 0.67 -8.07
N ASN A 442 -6.18 1.04 -8.09
CA ASN A 442 -6.85 1.82 -7.05
C ASN A 442 -7.70 0.94 -6.11
N GLY A 443 -7.39 -0.34 -6.00
CA GLY A 443 -8.00 -1.26 -5.04
C GLY A 443 -7.65 -0.96 -3.59
N THR A 444 -8.23 -1.77 -2.68
CA THR A 444 -8.04 -1.61 -1.22
C THR A 444 -6.84 -2.42 -0.69
N TRP A 445 -5.73 -2.39 -1.40
CA TRP A 445 -4.54 -3.14 -1.03
C TRP A 445 -4.00 -2.74 0.34
N THR A 446 -3.70 -3.73 1.16
CA THR A 446 -3.08 -3.57 2.48
C THR A 446 -1.91 -4.53 2.58
N CYS A 447 -0.73 -3.98 2.84
CA CYS A 447 0.50 -4.73 2.97
C CYS A 447 0.72 -5.14 4.43
N GLY A 448 0.98 -6.43 4.68
CA GLY A 448 1.28 -6.99 6.00
C GLY A 448 2.76 -7.33 6.16
N LYS A 449 3.42 -6.68 7.12
CA LYS A 449 4.79 -7.00 7.56
C LYS A 449 4.90 -6.56 9.02
N GLU A 450 4.74 -7.50 9.97
CA GLU A 450 4.62 -7.22 11.40
C GLU A 450 3.46 -6.29 11.77
N GLN A 451 3.07 -5.41 10.87
CA GLN A 451 2.03 -4.39 10.97
C GLN A 451 1.42 -4.13 9.59
N SER A 452 0.21 -3.58 9.53
CA SER A 452 -0.57 -3.38 8.31
C SER A 452 -0.56 -1.93 7.85
N VAL A 453 -0.25 -1.68 6.57
CA VAL A 453 -0.30 -0.32 5.99
C VAL A 453 -1.00 -0.31 4.63
N PRO A 454 -1.75 0.76 4.28
CA PRO A 454 -2.35 0.90 2.97
C PRO A 454 -1.26 1.13 1.91
N VAL A 455 -1.38 0.42 0.78
CA VAL A 455 -0.46 0.51 -0.35
C VAL A 455 -1.22 0.55 -1.67
N SER A 456 -0.52 0.86 -2.76
CA SER A 456 -0.93 0.63 -4.13
C SER A 456 0.14 -0.14 -4.88
N CYS A 457 -0.24 -0.77 -5.97
CA CYS A 457 0.70 -1.39 -6.89
C CYS A 457 0.28 -1.10 -8.33
N GLY A 458 1.20 -1.28 -9.27
CA GLY A 458 0.92 -1.09 -10.67
C GLY A 458 1.97 -1.76 -11.55
N MET A 459 1.55 -2.11 -12.76
CA MET A 459 2.46 -2.67 -13.75
C MET A 459 1.87 -2.43 -15.14
N PRO A 460 2.68 -2.16 -16.18
CA PRO A 460 2.24 -2.33 -17.56
C PRO A 460 2.08 -3.82 -17.87
N THR A 461 1.56 -4.15 -19.03
CA THR A 461 1.61 -5.54 -19.49
C THR A 461 3.06 -6.01 -19.61
N VAL A 462 3.39 -7.18 -19.05
CA VAL A 462 4.75 -7.73 -19.02
C VAL A 462 4.75 -9.16 -19.53
N LEU A 463 5.67 -9.47 -20.43
CA LEU A 463 5.93 -10.84 -20.88
C LEU A 463 7.14 -11.40 -20.12
N ILE A 464 6.93 -12.50 -19.40
CA ILE A 464 8.00 -13.29 -18.78
C ILE A 464 8.13 -14.60 -19.56
N SER A 465 9.36 -14.89 -20.00
CA SER A 465 9.62 -15.98 -20.95
C SER A 465 9.26 -17.34 -20.40
N ASN A 466 9.51 -17.57 -19.11
CA ASN A 466 9.38 -18.90 -18.53
C ASN A 466 9.02 -18.86 -17.04
N LEU A 467 7.82 -19.30 -16.71
CA LEU A 467 7.37 -19.50 -15.33
C LEU A 467 6.66 -20.84 -15.18
N THR A 468 6.61 -21.36 -13.98
CA THR A 468 5.82 -22.55 -13.68
C THR A 468 4.35 -22.17 -13.51
N VAL A 469 3.51 -22.69 -14.36
CA VAL A 469 2.06 -22.58 -14.26
C VAL A 469 1.55 -23.89 -13.66
N GLY A 470 0.97 -23.82 -12.46
CA GLY A 470 0.29 -24.94 -11.82
C GLY A 470 -1.12 -25.08 -12.40
N GLY A 471 -1.48 -26.29 -12.79
CA GLY A 471 -2.78 -26.65 -13.37
C GLY A 471 -3.21 -28.06 -12.96
N GLU A 472 -3.98 -28.73 -13.80
CA GLU A 472 -4.28 -30.17 -13.65
C GLU A 472 -3.08 -31.04 -14.01
#